data_77bf58da1ecd49673903b73072e5b982
#
_entry.id   77bf58da1ecd49673903b73072e5b982
#
_cell.length_a   1.000
_cell.length_b   1.000
_cell.length_c   1.000
_cell.angle_alpha   90.00
_cell.angle_beta   90.00
_cell.angle_gamma   90.00
#
_symmetry.space_group_name_H-M   'P 1'
#
loop_
_entity.id
_entity.type
_entity.pdbx_description
1 polymer ?
#
loop_
_entity_poly.entity_id
_entity_poly.type
_entity_poly.pdbx_seq_one_letter_code
_entity_poly.pdbx_strand_id
1 'polypeptide(L)'
;SAASDVYKRQPFKDVSHMNETIIANWNRVVGPEDIVFHLGDFCLGGSAEWVNVLNRLNGKIYLISGNHDIKNLRQNYTKYFEHIAMQMYIEVDKQKIYLNHCPFLCYGGSYDDTWQLFGHVHTRRNNAGKDASRLSMLLPTQYDVGVDNNDFTPVSFAQVKAIIGKQIEQSRKGEQ
;
A
#
# COMPACT_ATOMS: atom_id res chain seq x y z
N SER A 1 16.95 -1.59 13.23
CA SER A 1 15.49 -1.43 13.17
C SER A 1 14.99 -1.61 11.75
N ALA A 2 13.75 -2.02 11.56
CA ALA A 2 13.19 -2.27 10.22
C ALA A 2 13.37 -1.07 9.26
N ALA A 3 13.23 0.17 9.76
CA ALA A 3 13.45 1.39 8.97
C ALA A 3 14.87 1.48 8.39
N SER A 4 15.89 1.15 9.19
CA SER A 4 17.28 1.22 8.71
C SER A 4 17.60 0.14 7.67
N ASP A 5 16.85 -0.95 7.66
CA ASP A 5 17.06 -2.02 6.68
C ASP A 5 16.27 -1.76 5.39
N VAL A 6 15.14 -1.06 5.47
CA VAL A 6 14.34 -0.65 4.30
C VAL A 6 15.11 0.38 3.48
N TYR A 7 15.61 1.47 4.06
CA TYR A 7 16.30 2.49 3.25
C TYR A 7 17.64 2.01 2.67
N LYS A 8 18.38 1.14 3.36
CA LYS A 8 19.66 0.57 2.86
C LYS A 8 19.51 -0.25 1.58
N ARG A 9 18.31 -0.74 1.30
CA ARG A 9 17.96 -1.50 0.09
C ARG A 9 17.34 -0.64 -0.99
N GLN A 10 17.17 0.68 -0.76
CA GLN A 10 16.51 1.64 -1.63
C GLN A 10 17.55 2.56 -2.31
N PRO A 11 17.24 3.20 -3.45
CA PRO A 11 18.16 4.08 -4.17
C PRO A 11 18.34 5.46 -3.50
N PHE A 12 18.12 5.55 -2.19
CA PHE A 12 18.18 6.80 -1.43
C PHE A 12 19.50 6.95 -0.68
N LYS A 13 19.97 8.19 -0.56
CA LYS A 13 21.21 8.53 0.17
C LYS A 13 21.03 8.30 1.69
N ASP A 14 19.87 8.66 2.20
CA ASP A 14 19.49 8.55 3.61
C ASP A 14 17.96 8.55 3.78
N VAL A 15 17.48 8.43 5.01
CA VAL A 15 16.05 8.41 5.35
C VAL A 15 15.37 9.74 5.00
N SER A 16 16.06 10.87 5.18
CA SER A 16 15.50 12.19 4.85
C SER A 16 15.26 12.32 3.36
N HIS A 17 16.23 11.94 2.53
CA HIS A 17 16.08 11.93 1.08
C HIS A 17 14.95 11.00 0.62
N MET A 18 14.79 9.83 1.27
CA MET A 18 13.68 8.93 1.00
C MET A 18 12.34 9.59 1.31
N ASN A 19 12.18 10.18 2.50
CA ASN A 19 10.95 10.83 2.92
C ASN A 19 10.57 11.98 2.00
N GLU A 20 11.52 12.86 1.68
CA GLU A 20 11.30 13.99 0.76
C GLU A 20 10.87 13.52 -0.63
N THR A 21 11.50 12.47 -1.14
CA THR A 21 11.14 11.90 -2.45
C THR A 21 9.73 11.33 -2.45
N ILE A 22 9.35 10.58 -1.41
CA ILE A 22 8.01 9.99 -1.30
C ILE A 22 6.94 11.09 -1.18
N ILE A 23 7.16 12.12 -0.35
CA ILE A 23 6.24 13.24 -0.22
C ILE A 23 6.09 14.00 -1.54
N ALA A 24 7.20 14.28 -2.23
CA ALA A 24 7.17 14.96 -3.52
C ALA A 24 6.41 14.13 -4.59
N ASN A 25 6.67 12.84 -4.66
CA ASN A 25 5.98 11.93 -5.57
C ASN A 25 4.48 11.83 -5.26
N TRP A 26 4.13 11.75 -3.98
CA TRP A 26 2.73 11.77 -3.54
C TRP A 26 2.02 13.03 -4.01
N ASN A 27 2.54 14.21 -3.67
CA ASN A 27 1.90 15.49 -4.00
C ASN A 27 1.89 15.81 -5.50
N ARG A 28 2.74 15.17 -6.27
CA ARG A 28 2.73 15.28 -7.74
C ARG A 28 1.52 14.60 -8.37
N VAL A 29 1.01 13.52 -7.77
CA VAL A 29 -0.07 12.70 -8.36
C VAL A 29 -1.37 12.78 -7.58
N VAL A 30 -1.35 13.29 -6.33
CA VAL A 30 -2.52 13.42 -5.46
C VAL A 30 -2.87 14.90 -5.30
N GLY A 31 -4.08 15.26 -5.72
CA GLY A 31 -4.67 16.59 -5.51
C GLY A 31 -5.36 16.73 -4.14
N PRO A 32 -5.73 17.95 -3.74
CA PRO A 32 -6.34 18.22 -2.42
C PRO A 32 -7.66 17.47 -2.17
N GLU A 33 -8.44 17.22 -3.21
CA GLU A 33 -9.76 16.59 -3.12
C GLU A 33 -9.72 15.08 -3.39
N ASP A 34 -8.57 14.53 -3.77
CA ASP A 34 -8.44 13.12 -4.07
C ASP A 34 -8.59 12.25 -2.82
N ILE A 35 -9.20 11.10 -2.96
CA ILE A 35 -9.31 10.08 -1.92
C ILE A 35 -8.12 9.13 -2.04
N VAL A 36 -7.38 8.97 -0.95
CA VAL A 36 -6.23 8.09 -0.88
C VAL A 36 -6.43 7.03 0.19
N PHE A 37 -6.32 5.76 -0.18
CA PHE A 37 -6.27 4.64 0.75
C PHE A 37 -4.83 4.27 1.01
N HIS A 38 -4.33 4.55 2.22
CA HIS A 38 -3.01 4.14 2.65
C HIS A 38 -3.08 2.79 3.37
N LEU A 39 -2.37 1.79 2.86
CA LEU A 39 -2.50 0.41 3.35
C LEU A 39 -1.53 0.04 4.47
N GLY A 40 -1.20 0.99 5.33
CA GLY A 40 -0.47 0.76 6.58
C GLY A 40 1.03 0.97 6.51
N ASP A 41 1.65 0.90 7.70
CA ASP A 41 3.05 1.27 7.93
C ASP A 41 3.35 2.67 7.38
N PHE A 42 2.51 3.62 7.77
CA PHE A 42 2.47 4.98 7.24
C PHE A 42 3.81 5.70 7.41
N CYS A 43 4.37 5.65 8.61
CA CYS A 43 5.66 6.27 8.90
C CYS A 43 6.31 5.56 10.10
N LEU A 44 7.56 5.17 9.96
CA LEU A 44 8.31 4.49 11.01
C LEU A 44 8.85 5.42 12.10
N GLY A 45 8.60 6.73 11.98
CA GLY A 45 8.92 7.74 12.97
C GLY A 45 7.95 7.76 14.15
N GLY A 46 8.25 8.60 15.13
CA GLY A 46 7.35 8.90 16.26
C GLY A 46 6.27 9.91 15.89
N SER A 47 5.52 10.34 16.91
CA SER A 47 4.39 11.28 16.77
C SER A 47 4.71 12.57 16.03
N ALA A 48 5.86 13.16 16.30
CA ALA A 48 6.28 14.42 15.67
C ALA A 48 6.52 14.22 14.17
N GLU A 49 7.12 13.09 13.78
CA GLU A 49 7.34 12.75 12.37
C GLU A 49 6.01 12.52 11.63
N TRP A 50 5.07 11.82 12.27
CA TRP A 50 3.73 11.61 11.72
C TRP A 50 3.04 12.94 11.42
N VAL A 51 3.04 13.86 12.36
CA VAL A 51 2.42 15.19 12.20
C VAL A 51 3.12 15.99 11.09
N ASN A 52 4.45 15.95 11.05
CA ASN A 52 5.23 16.64 10.02
C ASN A 52 4.86 16.13 8.63
N VAL A 53 4.82 14.81 8.43
CA VAL A 53 4.47 14.21 7.14
C VAL A 53 3.01 14.50 6.78
N LEU A 54 2.05 14.25 7.69
CA LEU A 54 0.63 14.45 7.45
C LEU A 54 0.25 15.88 7.07
N ASN A 55 0.90 16.87 7.66
CA ASN A 55 0.68 18.29 7.32
C ASN A 55 1.17 18.66 5.91
N ARG A 56 1.92 17.80 5.25
CA ARG A 56 2.54 18.05 3.95
C ARG A 56 1.90 17.28 2.80
N LEU A 57 1.08 16.28 3.11
CA LEU A 57 0.44 15.44 2.11
C LEU A 57 -0.89 16.02 1.64
N ASN A 58 -1.12 15.99 0.33
CA ASN A 58 -2.40 16.30 -0.27
C ASN A 58 -3.37 15.11 -0.17
N GLY A 59 -4.67 15.42 -0.27
CA GLY A 59 -5.75 14.45 -0.39
C GLY A 59 -6.43 14.08 0.93
N LYS A 60 -7.54 13.39 0.82
CA LYS A 60 -8.36 12.86 1.92
C LYS A 60 -7.91 11.43 2.20
N ILE A 61 -7.20 11.22 3.32
CA ILE A 61 -6.50 9.96 3.58
C ILE A 61 -7.36 9.05 4.45
N TYR A 62 -7.59 7.84 3.95
CA TYR A 62 -8.15 6.69 4.69
C TYR A 62 -7.00 5.75 5.03
N LEU A 63 -6.80 5.45 6.32
CA LEU A 63 -5.70 4.61 6.79
C LEU A 63 -6.19 3.19 7.12
N ILE A 64 -5.62 2.21 6.46
CA ILE A 64 -5.62 0.82 6.94
C ILE A 64 -4.38 0.67 7.83
N SER A 65 -4.58 0.35 9.11
CA SER A 65 -3.45 0.27 10.04
C SER A 65 -2.54 -0.91 9.74
N GLY A 66 -1.25 -0.63 9.60
CA GLY A 66 -0.20 -1.63 9.56
C GLY A 66 0.32 -2.00 10.96
N ASN A 67 1.17 -2.99 11.03
CA ASN A 67 1.72 -3.48 12.31
C ASN A 67 2.66 -2.45 12.99
N HIS A 68 3.29 -1.55 12.24
CA HIS A 68 4.12 -0.47 12.77
C HIS A 68 3.32 0.77 13.19
N ASP A 69 2.07 0.91 12.75
CA ASP A 69 1.22 2.06 13.06
C ASP A 69 0.60 2.01 14.46
N ILE A 70 0.40 0.81 15.01
CA ILE A 70 -0.37 0.57 16.24
C ILE A 70 0.12 1.45 17.42
N LYS A 71 1.43 1.62 17.55
CA LYS A 71 2.00 2.44 18.64
C LYS A 71 1.59 3.91 18.52
N ASN A 72 1.62 4.46 17.31
CA ASN A 72 1.27 5.85 17.07
C ASN A 72 -0.25 6.06 17.10
N LEU A 73 -1.04 5.10 16.63
CA LEU A 73 -2.51 5.16 16.64
C LEU A 73 -3.13 5.15 18.05
N ARG A 74 -2.38 4.83 19.10
CA ARG A 74 -2.80 5.03 20.50
C ARG A 74 -2.95 6.53 20.86
N GLN A 75 -2.41 7.42 20.06
CA GLN A 75 -2.60 8.87 20.17
C GLN A 75 -3.73 9.31 19.23
N ASN A 76 -4.32 10.47 19.49
CA ASN A 76 -5.43 10.94 18.68
C ASN A 76 -4.94 11.61 17.38
N TYR A 77 -4.93 10.82 16.28
CA TYR A 77 -4.64 11.29 14.91
C TYR A 77 -5.88 11.40 14.03
N THR A 78 -7.08 11.25 14.60
CA THR A 78 -8.34 11.21 13.85
C THR A 78 -8.54 12.46 12.98
N LYS A 79 -8.00 13.61 13.38
CA LYS A 79 -8.10 14.85 12.60
C LYS A 79 -7.33 14.85 11.26
N TYR A 80 -6.44 13.89 11.05
CA TYR A 80 -5.63 13.79 9.84
C TYR A 80 -6.13 12.73 8.87
N PHE A 81 -7.02 11.85 9.32
CA PHE A 81 -7.55 10.77 8.50
C PHE A 81 -9.06 10.85 8.47
N GLU A 82 -9.63 10.66 7.29
CA GLU A 82 -11.09 10.54 7.12
C GLU A 82 -11.63 9.31 7.85
N HIS A 83 -10.85 8.22 7.83
CA HIS A 83 -11.18 7.00 8.52
C HIS A 83 -9.92 6.16 8.82
N ILE A 84 -9.94 5.41 9.92
CA ILE A 84 -8.89 4.47 10.32
C ILE A 84 -9.53 3.11 10.58
N ALA A 85 -9.04 2.07 9.92
CA ALA A 85 -9.54 0.70 10.08
C ALA A 85 -8.39 -0.30 9.94
N MET A 86 -8.61 -1.55 10.34
CA MET A 86 -7.68 -2.65 10.08
C MET A 86 -7.90 -3.26 8.69
N GLN A 87 -9.11 -3.11 8.16
CA GLN A 87 -9.53 -3.63 6.87
C GLN A 87 -10.68 -2.77 6.35
N MET A 88 -10.76 -2.60 5.04
CA MET A 88 -11.93 -2.03 4.38
C MET A 88 -12.37 -2.92 3.22
N TYR A 89 -13.66 -2.88 2.93
CA TYR A 89 -14.25 -3.41 1.71
C TYR A 89 -14.92 -2.26 0.98
N ILE A 90 -14.46 -1.96 -0.22
CA ILE A 90 -14.92 -0.83 -1.01
C ILE A 90 -15.40 -1.27 -2.38
N GLU A 91 -16.12 -0.41 -3.05
CA GLU A 91 -16.49 -0.58 -4.45
C GLU A 91 -16.14 0.69 -5.23
N VAL A 92 -15.40 0.54 -6.32
CA VAL A 92 -15.02 1.62 -7.25
C VAL A 92 -15.38 1.18 -8.66
N ASP A 93 -16.21 1.93 -9.35
CA ASP A 93 -16.68 1.61 -10.71
C ASP A 93 -17.22 0.17 -10.84
N LYS A 94 -18.00 -0.28 -9.86
CA LYS A 94 -18.53 -1.64 -9.72
C LYS A 94 -17.48 -2.72 -9.42
N GLN A 95 -16.21 -2.37 -9.30
CA GLN A 95 -15.16 -3.27 -8.88
C GLN A 95 -15.12 -3.36 -7.36
N LYS A 96 -15.32 -4.55 -6.83
CA LYS A 96 -15.24 -4.87 -5.40
C LYS A 96 -13.79 -5.09 -5.00
N ILE A 97 -13.36 -4.47 -3.90
CA ILE A 97 -11.96 -4.46 -3.47
C ILE A 97 -11.86 -4.61 -1.96
N TYR A 98 -11.09 -5.59 -1.51
CA TYR A 98 -10.61 -5.66 -0.14
C TYR A 98 -9.31 -4.87 0.00
N LEU A 99 -9.24 -4.02 1.01
CA LEU A 99 -8.05 -3.28 1.42
C LEU A 99 -7.58 -3.83 2.77
N ASN A 100 -6.35 -4.31 2.83
CA ASN A 100 -5.74 -4.79 4.06
C ASN A 100 -4.22 -4.55 4.01
N HIS A 101 -3.60 -4.41 5.17
CA HIS A 101 -2.15 -4.24 5.23
C HIS A 101 -1.40 -5.47 4.71
N CYS A 102 -1.83 -6.67 5.08
CA CYS A 102 -1.21 -7.92 4.64
C CYS A 102 -2.01 -8.61 3.53
N PRO A 103 -1.36 -9.42 2.67
CA PRO A 103 -2.06 -10.25 1.70
C PRO A 103 -2.90 -11.32 2.39
N PHE A 104 -4.07 -11.60 1.83
CA PHE A 104 -4.94 -12.67 2.29
C PHE A 104 -4.61 -14.00 1.59
N LEU A 105 -4.71 -15.09 2.34
CA LEU A 105 -4.68 -16.43 1.76
C LEU A 105 -6.01 -16.76 1.07
N CYS A 106 -7.12 -16.34 1.67
CA CYS A 106 -8.45 -16.48 1.09
C CYS A 106 -9.35 -15.33 1.53
N TYR A 107 -10.31 -14.95 0.70
CA TYR A 107 -11.28 -13.86 0.97
C TYR A 107 -12.56 -14.05 0.15
N GLY A 108 -13.65 -13.46 0.60
CA GLY A 108 -14.94 -13.56 -0.06
C GLY A 108 -14.92 -12.95 -1.48
N GLY A 109 -15.45 -13.68 -2.46
CA GLY A 109 -15.49 -13.23 -3.85
C GLY A 109 -14.14 -13.33 -4.60
N SER A 110 -13.12 -13.99 -4.03
CA SER A 110 -11.83 -14.18 -4.69
C SER A 110 -11.91 -14.96 -6.01
N TYR A 111 -12.95 -15.78 -6.16
CA TYR A 111 -13.27 -16.51 -7.39
C TYR A 111 -14.21 -15.74 -8.33
N ASP A 112 -14.74 -14.60 -7.89
CA ASP A 112 -15.76 -13.78 -8.57
C ASP A 112 -15.22 -12.38 -8.91
N ASP A 113 -13.96 -12.28 -9.30
CA ASP A 113 -13.27 -11.03 -9.70
C ASP A 113 -13.16 -9.96 -8.60
N THR A 114 -13.40 -10.28 -7.32
CA THR A 114 -13.11 -9.34 -6.23
C THR A 114 -11.60 -9.20 -6.08
N TRP A 115 -11.10 -7.97 -6.04
CA TRP A 115 -9.68 -7.70 -5.85
C TRP A 115 -9.30 -7.63 -4.37
N GLN A 116 -8.03 -7.87 -4.10
CA GLN A 116 -7.42 -7.55 -2.82
C GLN A 116 -6.14 -6.75 -3.04
N LEU A 117 -6.09 -5.54 -2.45
CA LEU A 117 -4.90 -4.69 -2.46
C LEU A 117 -4.25 -4.72 -1.08
N PHE A 118 -2.93 -4.81 -1.07
CA PHE A 118 -2.14 -4.98 0.15
C PHE A 118 -0.78 -4.26 0.07
N GLY A 119 -0.02 -4.27 1.15
CA GLY A 119 1.35 -3.82 1.27
C GLY A 119 2.18 -4.83 2.08
N HIS A 120 3.01 -4.38 3.01
CA HIS A 120 3.76 -5.16 3.98
C HIS A 120 4.90 -6.02 3.44
N VAL A 121 4.70 -6.79 2.38
CA VAL A 121 5.60 -7.88 1.94
C VAL A 121 6.70 -7.46 0.97
N HIS A 122 6.71 -6.21 0.48
CA HIS A 122 7.75 -5.64 -0.37
C HIS A 122 8.11 -6.52 -1.59
N THR A 123 7.13 -6.81 -2.46
CA THR A 123 7.23 -7.80 -3.53
C THR A 123 8.25 -7.49 -4.62
N ARG A 124 8.57 -6.20 -4.87
CA ARG A 124 9.43 -5.76 -5.98
C ARG A 124 10.85 -6.36 -5.98
N ARG A 125 11.38 -6.76 -4.85
CA ARG A 125 12.80 -7.04 -4.72
C ARG A 125 13.09 -8.49 -4.40
N ASN A 126 12.87 -9.47 -5.26
CA ASN A 126 13.33 -10.83 -4.99
C ASN A 126 13.40 -11.15 -3.48
N ASN A 127 12.52 -10.53 -2.74
CA ASN A 127 12.40 -10.67 -1.31
C ASN A 127 11.74 -12.00 -1.09
N ALA A 128 12.37 -12.96 -1.74
CA ALA A 128 12.00 -14.34 -1.60
C ALA A 128 12.05 -14.80 -0.17
N GLY A 129 12.64 -14.11 0.74
CA GLY A 129 12.72 -14.39 2.16
C GLY A 129 11.74 -15.45 2.67
N LYS A 130 11.33 -15.32 3.87
CA LYS A 130 10.35 -16.24 4.51
C LYS A 130 8.96 -16.22 3.88
N ASP A 131 8.64 -15.20 3.09
CA ASP A 131 7.31 -15.02 2.47
C ASP A 131 7.22 -15.50 1.02
N ALA A 132 8.31 -15.95 0.41
CA ALA A 132 8.33 -16.38 -0.99
C ALA A 132 7.27 -17.43 -1.32
N SER A 133 7.13 -18.45 -0.48
CA SER A 133 6.14 -19.50 -0.67
C SER A 133 4.70 -18.99 -0.55
N ARG A 134 4.46 -17.99 0.28
CA ARG A 134 3.14 -17.35 0.43
C ARG A 134 2.81 -16.47 -0.77
N LEU A 135 3.80 -15.71 -1.25
CA LEU A 135 3.64 -14.84 -2.41
C LEU A 135 3.35 -15.62 -3.69
N SER A 136 3.87 -16.85 -3.83
CA SER A 136 3.55 -17.73 -4.96
C SER A 136 2.11 -18.26 -4.97
N MET A 137 1.37 -18.09 -3.86
CA MET A 137 -0.04 -18.48 -3.72
C MET A 137 -1.02 -17.33 -4.02
N LEU A 138 -0.52 -16.13 -4.31
CA LEU A 138 -1.37 -14.99 -4.60
C LEU A 138 -2.17 -15.22 -5.89
N LEU A 139 -3.44 -14.84 -5.84
CA LEU A 139 -4.31 -14.84 -7.03
C LEU A 139 -3.93 -13.67 -7.95
N PRO A 140 -4.20 -13.76 -9.25
CA PRO A 140 -3.96 -12.67 -10.20
C PRO A 140 -4.81 -11.42 -9.92
N THR A 141 -5.82 -11.52 -9.05
CA THR A 141 -6.66 -10.42 -8.56
C THR A 141 -6.09 -9.74 -7.30
N GLN A 142 -4.92 -10.17 -6.81
CA GLN A 142 -4.23 -9.57 -5.67
C GLN A 142 -3.04 -8.73 -6.14
N TYR A 143 -2.84 -7.54 -5.56
CA TYR A 143 -1.76 -6.65 -5.94
C TYR A 143 -1.15 -5.91 -4.75
N ASP A 144 0.19 -5.87 -4.70
CA ASP A 144 0.97 -5.08 -3.74
C ASP A 144 1.06 -3.62 -4.22
N VAL A 145 0.32 -2.74 -3.55
CA VAL A 145 0.32 -1.30 -3.82
C VAL A 145 1.38 -0.53 -3.02
N GLY A 146 2.25 -1.22 -2.31
CA GLY A 146 3.36 -0.61 -1.58
C GLY A 146 4.19 0.30 -2.48
N VAL A 147 4.58 1.47 -1.98
CA VAL A 147 5.26 2.49 -2.80
C VAL A 147 6.62 2.02 -3.33
N ASP A 148 7.31 1.16 -2.62
CA ASP A 148 8.56 0.55 -3.08
C ASP A 148 8.37 -0.43 -4.26
N ASN A 149 7.17 -0.97 -4.43
CA ASN A 149 6.75 -1.76 -5.60
C ASN A 149 6.29 -0.87 -6.77
N ASN A 150 6.04 0.41 -6.54
CA ASN A 150 5.39 1.35 -7.46
C ASN A 150 6.18 2.65 -7.63
N ASP A 151 7.50 2.57 -7.79
CA ASP A 151 8.42 3.69 -8.05
C ASP A 151 8.28 4.83 -7.04
N PHE A 152 8.05 4.48 -5.76
CA PHE A 152 7.87 5.39 -4.62
C PHE A 152 6.76 6.42 -4.85
N THR A 153 5.70 6.02 -5.57
CA THR A 153 4.59 6.89 -5.97
C THR A 153 3.26 6.17 -5.70
N PRO A 154 2.24 6.84 -5.17
CA PRO A 154 0.90 6.29 -5.09
C PRO A 154 0.37 5.86 -6.45
N VAL A 155 -0.33 4.74 -6.49
CA VAL A 155 -0.96 4.21 -7.72
C VAL A 155 -2.43 4.58 -7.79
N SER A 156 -2.89 4.98 -8.97
CA SER A 156 -4.30 5.26 -9.22
C SER A 156 -5.10 3.97 -9.44
N PHE A 157 -6.42 4.03 -9.24
CA PHE A 157 -7.33 2.93 -9.58
C PHE A 157 -7.17 2.46 -11.03
N ALA A 158 -7.01 3.39 -11.98
CA ALA A 158 -6.80 3.04 -13.39
C ALA A 158 -5.51 2.25 -13.63
N GLN A 159 -4.42 2.60 -12.93
CA GLN A 159 -3.16 1.85 -13.00
C GLN A 159 -3.30 0.46 -12.40
N VAL A 160 -3.93 0.35 -11.21
CA VAL A 160 -4.21 -0.95 -10.58
C VAL A 160 -5.04 -1.84 -11.50
N LYS A 161 -6.10 -1.29 -12.11
CA LYS A 161 -6.95 -2.00 -13.06
C LYS A 161 -6.16 -2.56 -14.25
N ALA A 162 -5.25 -1.76 -14.81
CA ALA A 162 -4.41 -2.20 -15.92
C ALA A 162 -3.42 -3.30 -15.51
N ILE A 163 -2.85 -3.21 -14.30
CA ILE A 163 -1.91 -4.21 -13.78
C ILE A 163 -2.62 -5.54 -13.51
N ILE A 164 -3.74 -5.51 -12.79
CA ILE A 164 -4.52 -6.72 -12.48
C ILE A 164 -5.04 -7.37 -13.77
N GLY A 165 -5.50 -6.55 -14.74
CA GLY A 165 -5.90 -7.07 -16.04
C GLY A 165 -4.80 -7.87 -16.74
N LYS A 166 -3.57 -7.37 -16.73
CA LYS A 166 -2.40 -8.09 -17.27
C LYS A 166 -2.08 -9.37 -16.48
N GLN A 167 -2.17 -9.33 -15.15
CA GLN A 167 -1.96 -10.53 -14.30
C GLN A 167 -2.96 -11.64 -14.65
N ILE A 168 -4.23 -11.28 -14.82
CA ILE A 168 -5.29 -12.24 -15.22
C ILE A 168 -5.03 -12.82 -16.60
N GLU A 169 -4.64 -11.99 -17.59
CA GLU A 169 -4.31 -12.47 -18.93
C GLU A 169 -3.12 -13.44 -18.93
N GLN A 170 -2.09 -13.14 -18.13
CA GLN A 170 -0.90 -13.98 -18.02
C GLN A 170 -1.22 -15.32 -17.36
N SER A 171 -2.03 -15.33 -16.30
CA SER A 171 -2.48 -16.55 -15.64
C SER A 171 -3.22 -17.49 -16.61
N ARG A 172 -4.15 -16.96 -17.39
CA ARG A 172 -4.90 -17.75 -18.39
C ARG A 172 -4.02 -18.35 -19.50
N LYS A 173 -2.91 -17.70 -19.84
CA LYS A 173 -1.95 -18.21 -20.84
C LYS A 173 -1.01 -19.28 -20.26
N GLY A 174 -0.77 -19.27 -18.96
CA GLY A 174 0.07 -20.28 -18.28
C GLY A 174 -0.65 -21.58 -17.96
N GLU A 175 -1.99 -21.60 -18.06
CA GLU A 175 -2.83 -22.78 -17.86
C GLU A 175 -3.12 -23.57 -19.16
N GLN A 176 -2.67 -23.07 -20.31
CA GLN A 176 -2.73 -23.75 -21.63
C GLN A 176 -1.39 -24.41 -21.94
#